data_90f775f27bd92b16b63c9fbcd9822295
#
_entry.id   90f775f27bd92b16b63c9fbcd9822295
#
_cell.length_a   1.000
_cell.length_b   1.000
_cell.length_c   1.000
_cell.angle_alpha   90.00
_cell.angle_beta   90.00
_cell.angle_gamma   90.00
#
_symmetry.space_group_name_H-M   'P 1'
#
loop_
_entity.id
_entity.type
_entity.pdbx_description
1 polymer ?
#
loop_
_entity_poly.entity_id
_entity_poly.type
_entity_poly.pdbx_seq_one_letter_code
_entity_poly.pdbx_strand_id
1 'polypeptide(L)'
;FHGRTLGTLTAGYSDKYREGFGPMPEGFDRVAFGNLNELRDAITPNTGGILIEPIQGEGGICRPPEGYLEGVRKAADEFGMLVMFDEVQTGIGRTGKVFAYQWSDMVPVIVSSAKGLGGGFPVGALLASEKAAVALPAGMHGTTFGGNPLAMAAANAVLDEVLKPGFMDHVLDMSQLIRDGLDAIARK
;
A
#
# COMPACT_ATOMS: atom_id res chain seq x y z
N PHE A 1 7.75 -0.39 3.62
CA PHE A 1 7.79 -1.67 4.34
C PHE A 1 6.69 -2.60 3.82
N HIS A 2 7.06 -3.73 3.22
CA HIS A 2 6.10 -4.59 2.50
C HIS A 2 5.89 -5.98 3.14
N GLY A 3 6.43 -6.21 4.31
CA GLY A 3 6.28 -7.47 5.05
C GLY A 3 7.59 -8.15 5.43
N ARG A 4 7.52 -9.40 5.87
CA ARG A 4 8.61 -10.17 6.48
C ARG A 4 8.93 -11.48 5.76
N THR A 5 8.34 -11.78 4.61
CA THR A 5 8.76 -12.89 3.76
C THR A 5 10.03 -12.51 2.99
N LEU A 6 10.79 -13.47 2.47
CA LEU A 6 12.03 -13.18 1.71
C LEU A 6 11.76 -12.22 0.55
N GLY A 7 10.70 -12.41 -0.22
CA GLY A 7 10.33 -11.52 -1.32
C GLY A 7 10.03 -10.10 -0.83
N THR A 8 9.24 -9.94 0.22
CA THR A 8 8.88 -8.62 0.74
C THR A 8 10.04 -7.93 1.49
N LEU A 9 10.92 -8.70 2.14
CA LEU A 9 12.18 -8.17 2.69
C LEU A 9 13.09 -7.63 1.59
N THR A 10 13.14 -8.31 0.44
CA THR A 10 13.93 -7.87 -0.71
C THR A 10 13.37 -6.59 -1.31
N ALA A 11 12.06 -6.48 -1.44
CA ALA A 11 11.38 -5.27 -1.92
C ALA A 11 11.52 -4.09 -0.95
N GLY A 12 11.67 -4.37 0.36
CA GLY A 12 11.81 -3.35 1.39
C GLY A 12 13.18 -2.66 1.38
N TYR A 13 13.21 -1.40 1.84
CA TYR A 13 14.43 -0.58 1.81
C TYR A 13 15.39 -0.84 2.98
N SER A 14 14.91 -1.32 4.13
CA SER A 14 15.70 -1.44 5.36
C SER A 14 16.68 -2.63 5.34
N ASP A 15 17.97 -2.36 5.29
CA ASP A 15 19.01 -3.40 5.36
C ASP A 15 19.00 -4.14 6.71
N LYS A 16 18.62 -3.46 7.79
CA LYS A 16 18.46 -4.06 9.13
C LYS A 16 17.51 -5.27 9.13
N TYR A 17 16.46 -5.24 8.32
CA TYR A 17 15.49 -6.33 8.25
C TYR A 17 15.94 -7.49 7.35
N ARG A 18 16.97 -7.28 6.55
CA ARG A 18 17.54 -8.25 5.61
C ARG A 18 18.73 -9.00 6.19
N GLU A 19 19.36 -8.41 7.21
CA GLU A 19 20.54 -9.00 7.86
C GLU A 19 20.27 -10.41 8.35
N GLY A 20 21.12 -11.36 7.97
CA GLY A 20 21.01 -12.77 8.34
C GLY A 20 20.02 -13.60 7.51
N PHE A 21 19.29 -13.01 6.56
CA PHE A 21 18.29 -13.71 5.72
C PHE A 21 18.73 -13.94 4.27
N GLY A 22 19.96 -13.58 3.92
CA GLY A 22 20.48 -13.76 2.55
C GLY A 22 20.77 -15.24 2.19
N PRO A 23 20.92 -15.55 0.88
CA PRO A 23 20.83 -14.60 -0.23
C PRO A 23 19.39 -14.13 -0.51
N MET A 24 19.25 -12.86 -0.86
CA MET A 24 17.94 -12.31 -1.24
C MET A 24 17.59 -12.68 -2.68
N PRO A 25 16.29 -12.91 -2.99
CA PRO A 25 15.84 -13.05 -4.37
C PRO A 25 16.25 -11.86 -5.24
N GLU A 26 16.66 -12.13 -6.47
CA GLU A 26 16.98 -11.10 -7.46
C GLU A 26 15.71 -10.48 -8.08
N GLY A 27 15.88 -9.41 -8.85
CA GLY A 27 14.78 -8.74 -9.59
C GLY A 27 14.08 -7.63 -8.82
N PHE A 28 14.69 -7.10 -7.78
CA PHE A 28 14.19 -5.96 -7.01
C PHE A 28 15.23 -4.83 -6.96
N ASP A 29 14.94 -3.74 -7.64
CA ASP A 29 15.69 -2.50 -7.54
C ASP A 29 14.96 -1.55 -6.58
N ARG A 30 15.70 -0.79 -5.80
CA ARG A 30 15.17 0.11 -4.78
C ARG A 30 15.63 1.53 -5.07
N VAL A 31 14.68 2.45 -5.08
CA VAL A 31 14.92 3.86 -5.37
C VAL A 31 14.42 4.73 -4.21
N ALA A 32 14.95 5.93 -4.08
CA ALA A 32 14.53 6.85 -3.03
C ALA A 32 13.07 7.28 -3.23
N PHE A 33 12.27 7.19 -2.16
CA PHE A 33 10.88 7.62 -2.15
C PHE A 33 10.77 9.11 -2.46
N GLY A 34 9.91 9.46 -3.41
CA GLY A 34 9.71 10.83 -3.86
C GLY A 34 10.66 11.29 -4.97
N ASN A 35 11.60 10.46 -5.41
CA ASN A 35 12.57 10.79 -6.46
C ASN A 35 12.18 10.15 -7.81
N LEU A 36 11.45 10.90 -8.65
CA LEU A 36 11.04 10.42 -9.97
C LEU A 36 12.20 10.22 -10.95
N ASN A 37 13.29 10.99 -10.81
CA ASN A 37 14.45 10.84 -11.70
C ASN A 37 15.12 9.50 -11.43
N GLU A 38 15.42 9.20 -10.17
CA GLU A 38 16.00 7.92 -9.77
C GLU A 38 15.11 6.73 -10.15
N LEU A 39 13.77 6.88 -9.99
CA LEU A 39 12.81 5.87 -10.45
C LEU A 39 12.97 5.60 -11.95
N ARG A 40 13.00 6.65 -12.75
CA ARG A 40 13.10 6.53 -14.22
C ARG A 40 14.44 5.94 -14.65
N ASP A 41 15.53 6.33 -14.00
CA ASP A 41 16.88 5.84 -14.28
C ASP A 41 17.04 4.35 -13.93
N ALA A 42 16.27 3.84 -12.96
CA ALA A 42 16.27 2.44 -12.59
C ALA A 42 15.44 1.53 -13.52
N ILE A 43 14.62 2.10 -14.41
CA ILE A 43 13.78 1.31 -15.33
C ILE A 43 14.65 0.66 -16.39
N THR A 44 14.48 -0.65 -16.56
CA THR A 44 15.14 -1.46 -17.58
C THR A 44 14.10 -2.21 -18.40
N PRO A 45 14.47 -2.83 -19.53
CA PRO A 45 13.56 -3.72 -20.29
C PRO A 45 12.99 -4.89 -19.47
N ASN A 46 13.59 -5.23 -18.34
CA ASN A 46 13.15 -6.31 -17.45
C ASN A 46 12.26 -5.79 -16.30
N THR A 47 12.04 -4.49 -16.17
CA THR A 47 11.21 -3.92 -15.12
C THR A 47 9.73 -4.15 -15.42
N GLY A 48 9.07 -4.99 -14.64
CA GLY A 48 7.65 -5.36 -14.84
C GLY A 48 6.65 -4.49 -14.05
N GLY A 49 7.09 -3.83 -12.99
CA GLY A 49 6.18 -3.05 -12.15
C GLY A 49 6.86 -2.25 -11.05
N ILE A 50 6.09 -1.36 -10.45
CA ILE A 50 6.50 -0.49 -9.35
C ILE A 50 5.64 -0.82 -8.14
N LEU A 51 6.27 -1.21 -7.03
CA LEU A 51 5.63 -1.44 -5.74
C LEU A 51 5.93 -0.26 -4.81
N ILE A 52 4.89 0.37 -4.26
CA ILE A 52 5.03 1.57 -3.45
C ILE A 52 3.91 1.69 -2.40
N GLU A 53 4.21 2.22 -1.23
CA GLU A 53 3.22 2.74 -0.30
C GLU A 53 2.81 4.16 -0.75
N PRO A 54 1.52 4.50 -0.89
CA PRO A 54 1.12 5.89 -1.26
C PRO A 54 1.53 6.91 -0.21
N ILE A 55 1.58 6.51 1.05
CA ILE A 55 2.21 7.20 2.18
C ILE A 55 3.00 6.14 2.93
N GLN A 56 4.30 6.32 3.11
CA GLN A 56 5.09 5.36 3.88
C GLN A 56 4.66 5.38 5.34
N GLY A 57 4.26 4.23 5.86
CA GLY A 57 3.79 4.09 7.24
C GLY A 57 4.91 3.79 8.22
N GLU A 58 5.47 2.60 8.15
CA GLU A 58 6.54 2.14 9.05
C GLU A 58 7.82 2.98 8.90
N GLY A 59 8.08 3.51 7.71
CA GLY A 59 9.20 4.39 7.42
C GLY A 59 9.13 5.79 8.09
N GLY A 60 8.06 6.12 8.83
CA GLY A 60 7.96 7.36 9.59
C GLY A 60 6.84 8.31 9.15
N ILE A 61 5.78 7.81 8.54
CA ILE A 61 4.63 8.57 8.01
C ILE A 61 5.10 9.62 6.98
N CYS A 62 5.88 9.14 6.00
CA CYS A 62 6.42 10.00 4.95
C CYS A 62 5.40 10.16 3.82
N ARG A 63 4.95 11.39 3.59
CA ARG A 63 4.10 11.74 2.45
C ARG A 63 4.96 11.95 1.19
N PRO A 64 4.49 11.52 0.02
CA PRO A 64 5.21 11.82 -1.22
C PRO A 64 5.13 13.33 -1.52
N PRO A 65 6.11 13.87 -2.27
CA PRO A 65 5.99 15.20 -2.87
C PRO A 65 4.75 15.29 -3.76
N GLU A 66 4.23 16.51 -3.92
CA GLU A 66 3.12 16.77 -4.84
C GLU A 66 3.47 16.33 -6.27
N GLY A 67 2.52 15.68 -6.94
CA GLY A 67 2.70 15.18 -8.31
C GLY A 67 3.57 13.92 -8.44
N TYR A 68 4.11 13.40 -7.33
CA TYR A 68 4.97 12.20 -7.39
C TYR A 68 4.21 10.95 -7.84
N LEU A 69 3.04 10.68 -7.26
CA LEU A 69 2.25 9.49 -7.61
C LEU A 69 1.77 9.54 -9.06
N GLU A 70 1.36 10.72 -9.53
CA GLU A 70 0.99 10.95 -10.93
C GLU A 70 2.20 10.75 -11.86
N GLY A 71 3.39 11.17 -11.41
CA GLY A 71 4.65 10.93 -12.12
C GLY A 71 4.99 9.44 -12.20
N VAL A 72 4.78 8.69 -11.12
CA VAL A 72 4.92 7.22 -11.08
C VAL A 72 3.97 6.56 -12.09
N ARG A 73 2.69 7.01 -12.14
CA ARG A 73 1.72 6.49 -13.10
C ARG A 73 2.14 6.76 -14.54
N LYS A 74 2.56 7.99 -14.83
CA LYS A 74 3.03 8.38 -16.17
C LYS A 74 4.24 7.53 -16.62
N ALA A 75 5.21 7.33 -15.74
CA ALA A 75 6.35 6.46 -16.03
C ALA A 75 5.91 5.01 -16.28
N ALA A 76 5.01 4.49 -15.45
CA ALA A 76 4.50 3.13 -15.64
C ALA A 76 3.73 2.95 -16.96
N ASP A 77 2.94 3.94 -17.37
CA ASP A 77 2.21 3.91 -18.66
C ASP A 77 3.16 3.99 -19.85
N GLU A 78 4.20 4.85 -19.77
CA GLU A 78 5.20 5.01 -20.81
C GLU A 78 5.97 3.71 -21.08
N PHE A 79 6.33 2.99 -20.04
CA PHE A 79 7.11 1.76 -20.13
C PHE A 79 6.27 0.46 -20.06
N GLY A 80 4.94 0.55 -20.00
CA GLY A 80 4.05 -0.61 -19.96
C GLY A 80 4.09 -1.41 -18.66
N MET A 81 4.46 -0.77 -17.54
CA MET A 81 4.63 -1.41 -16.24
C MET A 81 3.35 -1.40 -15.39
N LEU A 82 3.28 -2.32 -14.43
CA LEU A 82 2.23 -2.35 -13.42
C LEU A 82 2.55 -1.36 -12.28
N VAL A 83 1.53 -0.69 -11.74
CA VAL A 83 1.65 0.04 -10.47
C VAL A 83 0.89 -0.72 -9.39
N MET A 84 1.60 -1.05 -8.33
CA MET A 84 1.11 -1.80 -7.18
C MET A 84 1.21 -0.94 -5.94
N PHE A 85 0.07 -0.71 -5.27
CA PHE A 85 0.04 0.02 -4.01
C PHE A 85 -0.04 -0.91 -2.81
N ASP A 86 0.89 -0.73 -1.90
CA ASP A 86 0.80 -1.26 -0.56
C ASP A 86 -0.03 -0.30 0.30
N GLU A 87 -1.31 -0.61 0.44
CA GLU A 87 -2.27 0.12 1.28
C GLU A 87 -2.53 -0.61 2.61
N VAL A 88 -1.63 -1.48 3.01
CA VAL A 88 -1.74 -2.26 4.26
C VAL A 88 -1.87 -1.34 5.48
N GLN A 89 -1.21 -0.19 5.48
CA GLN A 89 -1.31 0.78 6.57
C GLN A 89 -2.23 1.96 6.24
N THR A 90 -2.29 2.38 5.01
CA THR A 90 -3.01 3.59 4.58
C THR A 90 -4.46 3.35 4.21
N GLY A 91 -4.83 2.10 3.92
CA GLY A 91 -6.18 1.72 3.52
C GLY A 91 -7.18 1.62 4.67
N ILE A 92 -8.37 1.18 4.32
CA ILE A 92 -9.52 0.91 5.21
C ILE A 92 -9.86 2.13 6.08
N GLY A 93 -10.03 3.29 5.42
CA GLY A 93 -10.48 4.52 6.06
C GLY A 93 -9.40 5.33 6.78
N ARG A 94 -8.15 4.84 6.90
CA ARG A 94 -7.09 5.47 7.69
C ARG A 94 -6.81 6.93 7.33
N THR A 95 -6.95 7.30 6.08
CA THR A 95 -6.66 8.65 5.56
C THR A 95 -7.91 9.49 5.30
N GLY A 96 -9.11 9.02 5.67
CA GLY A 96 -10.38 9.68 5.35
C GLY A 96 -10.93 9.32 3.96
N LYS A 97 -10.35 8.34 3.30
CA LYS A 97 -10.84 7.64 2.12
C LYS A 97 -10.68 6.14 2.37
N VAL A 98 -11.42 5.30 1.63
CA VAL A 98 -11.29 3.83 1.76
C VAL A 98 -9.85 3.39 1.51
N PHE A 99 -9.21 3.96 0.48
CA PHE A 99 -7.80 3.80 0.17
C PHE A 99 -7.14 5.17 -0.05
N ALA A 100 -5.88 5.30 0.34
CA ALA A 100 -5.16 6.56 0.25
C ALA A 100 -4.96 7.03 -1.20
N TYR A 101 -4.85 6.12 -2.18
CA TYR A 101 -4.73 6.51 -3.58
C TYR A 101 -5.90 7.34 -4.08
N GLN A 102 -7.07 7.27 -3.43
CA GLN A 102 -8.25 8.07 -3.79
C GLN A 102 -8.09 9.58 -3.52
N TRP A 103 -6.99 9.99 -2.88
CA TRP A 103 -6.58 11.39 -2.75
C TRP A 103 -5.79 11.92 -3.96
N SER A 104 -5.43 11.05 -4.89
CA SER A 104 -4.80 11.37 -6.17
C SER A 104 -5.71 10.90 -7.32
N ASP A 105 -5.46 11.40 -8.52
CA ASP A 105 -6.17 10.96 -9.73
C ASP A 105 -5.62 9.63 -10.29
N MET A 106 -4.79 8.94 -9.49
CA MET A 106 -4.10 7.73 -9.91
C MET A 106 -4.83 6.48 -9.42
N VAL A 107 -5.15 5.55 -10.33
CA VAL A 107 -5.71 4.25 -10.02
C VAL A 107 -4.62 3.18 -10.17
N PRO A 108 -4.27 2.45 -9.11
CA PRO A 108 -3.31 1.34 -9.20
C PRO A 108 -3.90 0.14 -9.92
N VAL A 109 -3.01 -0.73 -10.42
CA VAL A 109 -3.41 -2.00 -11.04
C VAL A 109 -3.61 -3.08 -10.00
N ILE A 110 -2.83 -3.03 -8.92
CA ILE A 110 -2.88 -3.97 -7.80
C ILE A 110 -2.82 -3.17 -6.49
N VAL A 111 -3.61 -3.59 -5.49
CA VAL A 111 -3.62 -3.03 -4.13
C VAL A 111 -3.53 -4.16 -3.12
N SER A 112 -2.58 -4.08 -2.19
CA SER A 112 -2.57 -4.93 -1.00
C SER A 112 -3.22 -4.22 0.19
N SER A 113 -4.01 -4.94 0.96
CA SER A 113 -4.71 -4.43 2.14
C SER A 113 -4.65 -5.45 3.27
N ALA A 114 -4.52 -4.97 4.52
CA ALA A 114 -4.52 -5.79 5.73
C ALA A 114 -4.80 -4.90 6.96
N LYS A 115 -4.20 -5.21 8.10
CA LYS A 115 -4.28 -4.42 9.36
C LYS A 115 -5.71 -4.00 9.69
N GLY A 116 -6.09 -2.76 9.35
CA GLY A 116 -7.43 -2.21 9.58
C GLY A 116 -8.56 -3.09 9.02
N LEU A 117 -8.31 -3.81 7.93
CA LEU A 117 -9.28 -4.70 7.29
C LEU A 117 -9.86 -5.75 8.24
N GLY A 118 -9.06 -6.25 9.17
CA GLY A 118 -9.49 -7.30 10.10
C GLY A 118 -10.05 -6.80 11.43
N GLY A 119 -9.95 -5.48 11.72
CA GLY A 119 -10.40 -4.93 13.00
C GLY A 119 -9.70 -5.55 14.22
N GLY A 120 -8.49 -6.08 14.06
CA GLY A 120 -7.73 -6.83 15.05
C GLY A 120 -7.59 -8.32 14.73
N PHE A 121 -8.42 -8.87 13.85
CA PHE A 121 -8.26 -10.24 13.36
C PHE A 121 -7.21 -10.29 12.22
N PRO A 122 -6.30 -11.29 12.19
CA PRO A 122 -5.31 -11.41 11.13
C PRO A 122 -5.97 -11.76 9.79
N VAL A 123 -5.96 -10.81 8.86
CA VAL A 123 -6.47 -10.99 7.50
C VAL A 123 -5.76 -10.04 6.55
N GLY A 124 -5.57 -10.46 5.32
CA GLY A 124 -5.08 -9.64 4.23
C GLY A 124 -5.87 -9.92 2.96
N ALA A 125 -5.91 -8.94 2.08
CA ALA A 125 -6.54 -9.03 0.78
C ALA A 125 -5.62 -8.43 -0.29
N LEU A 126 -5.71 -8.99 -1.50
CA LEU A 126 -5.11 -8.45 -2.71
C LEU A 126 -6.25 -8.12 -3.67
N LEU A 127 -6.32 -6.87 -4.09
CA LEU A 127 -7.22 -6.42 -5.13
C LEU A 127 -6.42 -6.24 -6.41
N ALA A 128 -6.94 -6.71 -7.53
CA ALA A 128 -6.29 -6.57 -8.82
C ALA A 128 -7.31 -6.17 -9.88
N SER A 129 -6.87 -5.38 -10.85
CA SER A 129 -7.67 -5.14 -12.04
C SER A 129 -7.85 -6.46 -12.81
N GLU A 130 -8.91 -6.56 -13.62
CA GLU A 130 -9.15 -7.74 -14.45
C GLU A 130 -7.93 -8.08 -15.32
N LYS A 131 -7.29 -7.06 -15.90
CA LYS A 131 -6.07 -7.20 -16.69
C LYS A 131 -4.93 -7.90 -15.93
N ALA A 132 -4.76 -7.62 -14.65
CA ALA A 132 -3.72 -8.24 -13.82
C ALA A 132 -4.17 -9.60 -13.27
N ALA A 133 -5.45 -9.76 -12.96
CA ALA A 133 -5.99 -10.98 -12.37
C ALA A 133 -5.86 -12.21 -13.28
N VAL A 134 -5.86 -12.03 -14.59
CA VAL A 134 -5.66 -13.15 -15.56
C VAL A 134 -4.29 -13.83 -15.41
N ALA A 135 -3.31 -13.18 -14.80
CA ALA A 135 -2.00 -13.77 -14.54
C ALA A 135 -2.00 -14.78 -13.36
N LEU A 136 -3.06 -14.81 -12.56
CA LEU A 136 -3.22 -15.72 -11.41
C LEU A 136 -4.53 -16.50 -11.51
N PRO A 137 -4.68 -17.38 -12.51
CA PRO A 137 -5.90 -18.17 -12.66
C PRO A 137 -6.08 -19.17 -11.53
N ALA A 138 -7.29 -19.69 -11.39
CA ALA A 138 -7.64 -20.70 -10.40
C ALA A 138 -6.67 -21.90 -10.44
N GLY A 139 -6.21 -22.34 -9.27
CA GLY A 139 -5.30 -23.46 -9.11
C GLY A 139 -3.81 -23.13 -9.18
N MET A 140 -3.43 -21.90 -9.53
CA MET A 140 -2.02 -21.51 -9.58
C MET A 140 -1.42 -21.28 -8.18
N HIS A 141 -2.18 -20.70 -7.27
CA HIS A 141 -1.79 -20.48 -5.87
C HIS A 141 -2.87 -20.94 -4.92
N GLY A 142 -2.48 -21.26 -3.69
CA GLY A 142 -3.38 -21.65 -2.63
C GLY A 142 -2.82 -21.33 -1.25
N THR A 143 -3.69 -21.33 -0.27
CA THR A 143 -3.37 -21.13 1.14
C THR A 143 -4.30 -21.97 1.99
N THR A 144 -3.78 -22.58 3.05
CA THR A 144 -4.58 -23.44 3.93
C THR A 144 -5.66 -22.64 4.67
N PHE A 145 -5.33 -21.44 5.16
CA PHE A 145 -6.24 -20.65 6.00
C PHE A 145 -6.78 -19.39 5.32
N GLY A 146 -6.36 -19.08 4.09
CA GLY A 146 -6.86 -17.92 3.35
C GLY A 146 -8.33 -18.08 3.04
N GLY A 147 -9.10 -16.98 3.20
CA GLY A 147 -10.55 -17.00 3.00
C GLY A 147 -11.35 -17.77 4.04
N ASN A 148 -10.75 -18.09 5.22
CA ASN A 148 -11.51 -18.79 6.26
C ASN A 148 -12.73 -17.96 6.74
N PRO A 149 -13.84 -18.63 7.12
CA PRO A 149 -15.12 -17.94 7.43
C PRO A 149 -14.99 -16.91 8.55
N LEU A 150 -14.16 -17.15 9.57
CA LEU A 150 -14.00 -16.22 10.69
C LEU A 150 -13.30 -14.93 10.25
N ALA A 151 -12.21 -15.04 9.50
CA ALA A 151 -11.51 -13.88 8.95
C ALA A 151 -12.40 -13.06 8.01
N MET A 152 -13.20 -13.76 7.17
CA MET A 152 -14.14 -13.10 6.25
C MET A 152 -15.27 -12.40 7.00
N ALA A 153 -15.81 -13.00 8.05
CA ALA A 153 -16.82 -12.37 8.88
C ALA A 153 -16.29 -11.12 9.59
N ALA A 154 -15.07 -11.18 10.14
CA ALA A 154 -14.42 -10.03 10.77
C ALA A 154 -14.18 -8.88 9.76
N ALA A 155 -13.62 -9.20 8.59
CA ALA A 155 -13.36 -8.21 7.55
C ALA A 155 -14.66 -7.57 7.02
N ASN A 156 -15.71 -8.35 6.79
CA ASN A 156 -17.00 -7.82 6.36
C ASN A 156 -17.60 -6.90 7.42
N ALA A 157 -17.57 -7.28 8.70
CA ALA A 157 -18.06 -6.42 9.78
C ALA A 157 -17.31 -5.08 9.85
N VAL A 158 -15.99 -5.07 9.62
CA VAL A 158 -15.21 -3.84 9.53
C VAL A 158 -15.64 -3.00 8.32
N LEU A 159 -15.79 -3.61 7.16
CA LEU A 159 -16.22 -2.90 5.95
C LEU A 159 -17.64 -2.33 6.11
N ASP A 160 -18.55 -3.06 6.74
CA ASP A 160 -19.90 -2.59 7.03
C ASP A 160 -19.88 -1.33 7.92
N GLU A 161 -18.94 -1.20 8.83
CA GLU A 161 -18.76 0.01 9.65
C GLU A 161 -18.09 1.15 8.88
N VAL A 162 -16.95 0.86 8.24
CA VAL A 162 -16.11 1.86 7.57
C VAL A 162 -16.80 2.49 6.36
N LEU A 163 -17.67 1.73 5.69
CA LEU A 163 -18.41 2.19 4.51
C LEU A 163 -19.74 2.89 4.85
N LYS A 164 -20.11 3.01 6.12
CA LYS A 164 -21.32 3.77 6.51
C LYS A 164 -21.21 5.23 6.10
N PRO A 165 -22.32 5.85 5.65
CA PRO A 165 -22.36 7.29 5.41
C PRO A 165 -21.90 8.07 6.65
N GLY A 166 -21.03 9.06 6.44
CA GLY A 166 -20.48 9.91 7.51
C GLY A 166 -19.27 9.33 8.26
N PHE A 167 -18.90 8.05 8.07
CA PHE A 167 -17.73 7.49 8.75
C PHE A 167 -16.43 8.20 8.34
N MET A 168 -16.23 8.43 7.04
CA MET A 168 -15.04 9.10 6.53
C MET A 168 -15.01 10.58 6.95
N ASP A 169 -16.17 11.24 6.97
CA ASP A 169 -16.29 12.62 7.45
C ASP A 169 -15.87 12.71 8.92
N HIS A 170 -16.34 11.78 9.76
CA HIS A 170 -15.91 11.69 11.16
C HIS A 170 -14.38 11.48 11.29
N VAL A 171 -13.77 10.65 10.45
CA VAL A 171 -12.30 10.46 10.46
C VAL A 171 -11.59 11.78 10.15
N LEU A 172 -12.07 12.55 9.18
CA LEU A 172 -11.50 13.85 8.82
C LEU A 172 -11.67 14.88 9.95
N ASP A 173 -12.85 14.95 10.56
CA ASP A 173 -13.15 15.85 11.67
C ASP A 173 -12.23 15.56 12.87
N MET A 174 -12.07 14.28 13.23
CA MET A 174 -11.17 13.88 14.31
C MET A 174 -9.70 14.16 13.98
N SER A 175 -9.31 13.99 12.73
CA SER A 175 -7.96 14.35 12.25
C SER A 175 -7.70 15.84 12.42
N GLN A 176 -8.68 16.70 12.09
CA GLN A 176 -8.56 18.14 12.25
C GLN A 176 -8.50 18.54 13.74
N LEU A 177 -9.36 17.95 14.57
CA LEU A 177 -9.35 18.19 16.02
C LEU A 177 -8.00 17.86 16.66
N ILE A 178 -7.41 16.71 16.29
CA ILE A 178 -6.09 16.30 16.80
C ILE A 178 -5.01 17.28 16.32
N ARG A 179 -5.05 17.69 15.05
CA ARG A 179 -4.11 18.65 14.47
C ARG A 179 -4.15 19.99 15.22
N ASP A 180 -5.34 20.55 15.40
CA ASP A 180 -5.52 21.82 16.11
C ASP A 180 -5.00 21.76 17.55
N GLY A 181 -5.22 20.63 18.23
CA GLY A 181 -4.68 20.38 19.56
C GLY A 181 -3.15 20.32 19.60
N LEU A 182 -2.53 19.61 18.64
CA LEU A 182 -1.08 19.52 18.52
C LEU A 182 -0.44 20.88 18.17
N ASP A 183 -1.04 21.63 17.25
CA ASP A 183 -0.59 22.98 16.90
C ASP A 183 -0.66 23.95 18.08
N ALA A 184 -1.69 23.83 18.92
CA ALA A 184 -1.81 24.64 20.15
C ALA A 184 -0.71 24.30 21.17
N ILE A 185 -0.25 23.04 21.23
CA ILE A 185 0.86 22.62 22.10
C ILE A 185 2.19 23.10 21.51
N ALA A 186 2.40 22.97 20.22
CA ALA A 186 3.65 23.34 19.55
C ALA A 186 3.95 24.85 19.57
N ARG A 187 2.93 25.69 19.79
CA ARG A 187 3.08 27.16 19.91
C ARG A 187 3.41 27.65 21.33
N LYS A 188 3.43 26.76 22.32
CA LYS A 188 3.83 27.05 23.70
C LYS A 188 5.32 26.83 23.91
#